data_38a6f9ce002cd052c5ac371aeb8ce064
#
_entry.id   38a6f9ce002cd052c5ac371aeb8ce064
#
_cell.length_a   1.000
_cell.length_b   1.000
_cell.length_c   1.000
_cell.angle_alpha   90.00
_cell.angle_beta   90.00
_cell.angle_gamma   90.00
#
_symmetry.space_group_name_H-M   'P 1'
#
loop_
_entity.id
_entity.type
_entity.pdbx_description
1 polymer ?
#
loop_
_entity_poly.entity_id
_entity_poly.type
_entity_poly.pdbx_seq_one_letter_code
_entity_poly.pdbx_strand_id
1 'polypeptide(L)'
;MSSQLRLPFAIIWQLASPKWNIDDATFDRSAASFNNPDHVSIFIHNYRWRLGLAEGEPKYDDLEKRLAASPVITVPTITLEGDANGAPHPDGSSYANKFSGKYPHRIINGGIGHNLPQEAPEAFAKAVVEVDGYRC
;
A
#
# COMPACT_ATOMS: atom_id res chain seq x y z
N MET A 1 14.88 12.04 14.44
CA MET A 1 13.87 11.07 14.97
C MET A 1 14.37 10.50 16.28
N SER A 2 13.56 10.44 17.34
CA SER A 2 13.98 9.78 18.57
C SER A 2 14.18 8.28 18.31
N SER A 3 15.19 7.67 18.94
CA SER A 3 15.46 6.24 18.83
C SER A 3 14.25 5.35 19.20
N GLN A 4 13.33 5.90 19.97
CA GLN A 4 12.10 5.21 20.40
C GLN A 4 11.07 4.97 19.29
N LEU A 5 11.02 5.81 18.26
CA LEU A 5 10.09 5.62 17.13
C LEU A 5 10.71 4.79 15.99
N ARG A 6 12.05 4.75 15.90
CA ARG A 6 12.73 4.00 14.84
C ARG A 6 12.44 2.50 14.89
N LEU A 7 12.52 1.91 16.08
CA LEU A 7 12.44 0.46 16.26
C LEU A 7 11.09 -0.14 15.81
N PRO A 8 9.93 0.39 16.22
CA PRO A 8 8.64 -0.16 15.81
C PRO A 8 8.44 -0.15 14.28
N PHE A 9 8.84 0.91 13.59
CA PHE A 9 8.69 1.01 12.13
C PHE A 9 9.64 0.09 11.38
N ALA A 10 10.87 -0.06 11.85
CA ALA A 10 11.81 -1.03 11.27
C ALA A 10 11.29 -2.46 11.40
N ILE A 11 10.69 -2.82 12.53
CA ILE A 11 10.06 -4.13 12.75
C ILE A 11 8.88 -4.34 11.78
N ILE A 12 8.02 -3.34 11.59
CA ILE A 12 6.89 -3.43 10.65
C ILE A 12 7.39 -3.72 9.23
N TRP A 13 8.44 -3.04 8.80
CA TRP A 13 9.01 -3.26 7.48
C TRP A 13 9.61 -4.66 7.33
N GLN A 14 10.31 -5.14 8.35
CA GLN A 14 10.85 -6.50 8.36
C GLN A 14 9.76 -7.58 8.34
N LEU A 15 8.65 -7.36 9.06
CA LEU A 15 7.52 -8.29 9.05
C LEU A 15 6.80 -8.29 7.71
N ALA A 16 6.61 -7.12 7.11
CA ALA A 16 5.92 -6.97 5.83
C ALA A 16 6.76 -7.42 4.63
N SER A 17 8.10 -7.27 4.72
CA SER A 17 9.06 -7.64 3.67
C SER A 17 10.21 -8.47 4.26
N PRO A 18 9.95 -9.71 4.68
CA PRO A 18 10.88 -10.50 5.50
C PRO A 18 12.17 -10.89 4.77
N LYS A 19 12.18 -10.88 3.46
CA LYS A 19 13.35 -11.19 2.64
C LYS A 19 14.08 -9.95 2.11
N TRP A 20 13.53 -8.77 2.35
CA TRP A 20 14.14 -7.53 1.90
C TRP A 20 15.28 -7.10 2.83
N ASN A 21 16.50 -7.07 2.30
CA ASN A 21 17.65 -6.54 3.02
C ASN A 21 17.70 -5.02 2.90
N ILE A 22 16.89 -4.34 3.72
CA ILE A 22 16.86 -2.88 3.76
C ILE A 22 18.07 -2.34 4.54
N ASP A 23 18.82 -1.43 3.93
CA ASP A 23 19.88 -0.73 4.61
C ASP A 23 19.36 0.46 5.46
N ASP A 24 20.16 0.85 6.44
CA ASP A 24 19.82 1.96 7.33
C ASP A 24 19.62 3.28 6.58
N ALA A 25 20.38 3.54 5.53
CA ALA A 25 20.26 4.76 4.75
C ALA A 25 18.92 4.85 4.00
N THR A 26 18.45 3.74 3.45
CA THR A 26 17.13 3.63 2.80
C THR A 26 16.02 3.83 3.82
N PHE A 27 16.12 3.18 4.97
CA PHE A 27 15.17 3.39 6.07
C PHE A 27 15.14 4.85 6.52
N ASP A 28 16.29 5.46 6.76
CA ASP A 28 16.40 6.84 7.26
C ASP A 28 15.84 7.88 6.30
N ARG A 29 15.99 7.68 4.99
CA ARG A 29 15.35 8.55 3.99
C ARG A 29 13.83 8.55 4.12
N SER A 30 13.21 7.38 4.27
CA SER A 30 11.76 7.26 4.46
C SER A 30 11.33 7.77 5.84
N ALA A 31 12.10 7.45 6.87
CA ALA A 31 11.84 7.85 8.25
C ALA A 31 11.96 9.36 8.48
N ALA A 32 12.58 10.12 7.57
CA ALA A 32 12.62 11.57 7.64
C ALA A 32 11.21 12.20 7.67
N SER A 33 10.21 11.55 7.05
CA SER A 33 8.82 12.01 7.11
C SER A 33 8.23 11.99 8.53
N PHE A 34 8.76 11.16 9.43
CA PHE A 34 8.33 11.07 10.84
C PHE A 34 8.74 12.30 11.67
N ASN A 35 9.59 13.17 11.12
CA ASN A 35 9.95 14.43 11.76
C ASN A 35 8.85 15.50 11.65
N ASN A 36 7.81 15.27 10.85
CA ASN A 36 6.63 16.13 10.83
C ASN A 36 5.98 16.09 12.23
N PRO A 37 5.78 17.25 12.90
CA PRO A 37 5.19 17.29 14.23
C PRO A 37 3.78 16.70 14.29
N ASP A 38 3.04 16.75 13.18
CA ASP A 38 1.67 16.21 13.09
C ASP A 38 1.64 14.72 12.74
N HIS A 39 2.78 14.09 12.46
CA HIS A 39 2.83 12.71 11.98
C HIS A 39 2.08 11.74 12.89
N VAL A 40 2.33 11.78 14.19
CA VAL A 40 1.72 10.86 15.16
C VAL A 40 0.21 11.05 15.24
N SER A 41 -0.26 12.29 15.28
CA SER A 41 -1.69 12.59 15.35
C SER A 41 -2.43 12.16 14.09
N ILE A 42 -1.86 12.43 12.91
CA ILE A 42 -2.40 12.00 11.61
C ILE A 42 -2.44 10.48 11.52
N PHE A 43 -1.37 9.80 11.90
CA PHE A 43 -1.28 8.34 11.88
C PHE A 43 -2.33 7.69 12.78
N ILE A 44 -2.45 8.14 14.04
CA ILE A 44 -3.44 7.64 14.99
C ILE A 44 -4.86 7.90 14.49
N HIS A 45 -5.13 9.13 14.01
CA HIS A 45 -6.45 9.50 13.50
C HIS A 45 -6.85 8.62 12.31
N ASN A 46 -5.95 8.39 11.34
CA ASN A 46 -6.21 7.54 10.18
C ASN A 46 -6.64 6.11 10.58
N TYR A 47 -5.94 5.50 11.53
CA TYR A 47 -6.32 4.16 12.00
C TYR A 47 -7.63 4.16 12.78
N ARG A 48 -7.84 5.14 13.65
CA ARG A 48 -9.10 5.25 14.40
C ARG A 48 -10.29 5.47 13.46
N TRP A 49 -10.15 6.33 12.47
CA TRP A 49 -11.18 6.55 11.46
C TRP A 49 -11.49 5.28 10.68
N ARG A 50 -10.50 4.56 10.18
CA ARG A 50 -10.69 3.28 9.46
C ARG A 50 -11.39 2.20 10.30
N LEU A 51 -11.26 2.25 11.61
CA LEU A 51 -11.91 1.34 12.55
C LEU A 51 -13.26 1.86 13.07
N GLY A 52 -13.74 3.00 12.59
CA GLY A 52 -14.98 3.63 13.07
C GLY A 52 -14.89 4.22 14.47
N LEU A 53 -13.67 4.50 14.95
CA LEU A 53 -13.39 5.04 16.29
C LEU A 53 -13.16 6.56 16.30
N ALA A 54 -13.22 7.21 15.15
CA ALA A 54 -13.14 8.65 14.98
C ALA A 54 -13.95 9.06 13.76
N GLU A 55 -14.53 10.24 13.82
CA GLU A 55 -15.25 10.83 12.69
C GLU A 55 -14.28 11.37 11.65
N GLY A 56 -14.70 11.33 10.38
CA GLY A 56 -14.01 11.99 9.27
C GLY A 56 -14.43 13.45 9.14
N GLU A 57 -13.97 14.10 8.07
CA GLU A 57 -14.41 15.46 7.75
C GLU A 57 -15.73 15.40 6.95
N PRO A 58 -16.81 16.07 7.40
CA PRO A 58 -18.14 16.00 6.77
C PRO A 58 -18.15 16.33 5.27
N LYS A 59 -17.20 17.13 4.81
CA LYS A 59 -17.10 17.47 3.37
C LYS A 59 -16.81 16.24 2.48
N TYR A 60 -16.37 15.12 3.05
CA TYR A 60 -16.10 13.87 2.32
C TYR A 60 -17.16 12.79 2.50
N ASP A 61 -18.21 13.02 3.32
CA ASP A 61 -19.22 12.01 3.66
C ASP A 61 -19.88 11.39 2.43
N ASP A 62 -20.15 12.18 1.39
CA ASP A 62 -20.77 11.66 0.15
C ASP A 62 -19.81 10.77 -0.63
N LEU A 63 -18.51 11.07 -0.61
CA LEU A 63 -17.49 10.21 -1.22
C LEU A 63 -17.33 8.92 -0.43
N GLU A 64 -17.33 8.99 0.90
CA GLU A 64 -17.25 7.83 1.79
C GLU A 64 -18.45 6.89 1.60
N LYS A 65 -19.67 7.42 1.50
CA LYS A 65 -20.85 6.62 1.18
C LYS A 65 -20.74 5.91 -0.16
N ARG A 66 -20.21 6.60 -1.17
CA ARG A 66 -19.99 6.00 -2.51
C ARG A 66 -18.94 4.90 -2.46
N LEU A 67 -17.84 5.08 -1.71
CA LEU A 67 -16.79 4.06 -1.51
C LEU A 67 -17.33 2.86 -0.72
N ALA A 68 -18.12 3.09 0.32
CA ALA A 68 -18.75 2.03 1.12
C ALA A 68 -19.65 1.11 0.29
N ALA A 69 -20.25 1.62 -0.79
CA ALA A 69 -21.01 0.83 -1.74
C ALA A 69 -20.15 -0.10 -2.61
N SER A 70 -18.82 -0.05 -2.45
CA SER A 70 -17.85 -0.85 -3.21
C SER A 70 -18.08 -0.83 -4.72
N PRO A 71 -18.05 0.35 -5.36
CA PRO A 71 -18.34 0.47 -6.79
C PRO A 71 -17.36 -0.37 -7.62
N VAL A 72 -17.87 -0.93 -8.70
CA VAL A 72 -17.05 -1.69 -9.64
C VAL A 72 -16.04 -0.77 -10.32
N ILE A 73 -14.78 -1.21 -10.39
CA ILE A 73 -13.70 -0.48 -11.04
C ILE A 73 -13.74 -0.80 -12.53
N THR A 74 -14.03 0.20 -13.35
CA THR A 74 -14.20 0.05 -14.81
C THR A 74 -12.94 0.39 -15.59
N VAL A 75 -12.02 1.15 -15.01
CA VAL A 75 -10.77 1.53 -15.66
C VAL A 75 -9.80 0.35 -15.74
N PRO A 76 -8.97 0.27 -16.77
CA PRO A 76 -7.92 -0.74 -16.86
C PRO A 76 -7.03 -0.70 -15.61
N THR A 77 -6.78 -1.86 -15.01
CA THR A 77 -6.05 -1.95 -13.75
C THR A 77 -5.11 -3.15 -13.74
N ILE A 78 -3.92 -2.99 -13.20
CA ILE A 78 -3.01 -4.08 -12.87
C ILE A 78 -2.82 -4.09 -11.36
N THR A 79 -3.05 -5.23 -10.70
CA THR A 79 -2.63 -5.41 -9.31
C THR A 79 -1.38 -6.25 -9.24
N LEU A 80 -0.47 -5.85 -8.36
CA LEU A 80 0.81 -6.52 -8.15
C LEU A 80 0.94 -6.97 -6.71
N GLU A 81 1.52 -8.13 -6.52
CA GLU A 81 1.85 -8.68 -5.21
C GLU A 81 3.23 -9.33 -5.25
N GLY A 82 3.96 -9.27 -4.13
CA GLY A 82 5.23 -9.97 -3.96
C GLY A 82 5.02 -11.38 -3.43
N ASP A 83 5.82 -12.35 -3.90
CA ASP A 83 5.77 -13.76 -3.49
C ASP A 83 6.21 -14.01 -2.04
N ALA A 84 6.79 -13.00 -1.38
CA ALA A 84 7.21 -13.03 0.02
C ALA A 84 6.55 -11.92 0.86
N ASN A 85 5.36 -11.45 0.46
CA ASN A 85 4.61 -10.46 1.21
C ASN A 85 4.21 -11.02 2.59
N GLY A 86 4.81 -10.47 3.65
CA GLY A 86 4.52 -10.86 5.03
C GLY A 86 3.36 -10.11 5.69
N ALA A 87 2.81 -9.08 5.03
CA ALA A 87 1.64 -8.37 5.52
C ALA A 87 0.36 -9.19 5.29
N PRO A 88 -0.61 -9.16 6.21
CA PRO A 88 -1.91 -9.77 5.97
C PRO A 88 -2.57 -9.22 4.70
N HIS A 89 -2.92 -10.09 3.77
CA HIS A 89 -3.57 -9.72 2.51
C HIS A 89 -4.53 -10.83 2.08
N PRO A 90 -5.62 -10.49 1.37
CA PRO A 90 -6.49 -11.48 0.78
C PRO A 90 -5.81 -12.12 -0.44
N ASP A 91 -6.23 -13.32 -0.80
CA ASP A 91 -5.85 -13.91 -2.08
C ASP A 91 -6.31 -13.03 -3.25
N GLY A 92 -5.44 -12.83 -4.25
CA GLY A 92 -5.71 -11.94 -5.38
C GLY A 92 -6.97 -12.29 -6.18
N SER A 93 -7.40 -13.55 -6.18
CA SER A 93 -8.63 -13.99 -6.82
C SER A 93 -9.89 -13.48 -6.09
N SER A 94 -9.78 -13.17 -4.80
CA SER A 94 -10.91 -12.76 -3.96
C SER A 94 -11.51 -11.40 -4.34
N TYR A 95 -10.76 -10.57 -5.04
CA TYR A 95 -11.21 -9.24 -5.48
C TYR A 95 -11.28 -9.05 -7.01
N ALA A 96 -11.09 -10.11 -7.77
CA ALA A 96 -11.18 -10.04 -9.23
C ALA A 96 -12.55 -9.52 -9.72
N ASN A 97 -13.62 -9.86 -9.03
CA ASN A 97 -14.99 -9.43 -9.34
C ASN A 97 -15.24 -7.93 -9.08
N LYS A 98 -14.31 -7.22 -8.45
CA LYS A 98 -14.39 -5.76 -8.28
C LYS A 98 -14.00 -4.98 -9.53
N PHE A 99 -13.46 -5.66 -10.53
CA PHE A 99 -12.99 -5.05 -11.77
C PHE A 99 -13.83 -5.56 -12.95
N SER A 100 -14.34 -4.64 -13.77
CA SER A 100 -15.03 -4.96 -15.03
C SER A 100 -14.23 -4.56 -16.27
N GLY A 101 -13.20 -3.74 -16.11
CA GLY A 101 -12.24 -3.41 -17.14
C GLY A 101 -11.19 -4.51 -17.34
N LYS A 102 -10.18 -4.23 -18.17
CA LYS A 102 -9.01 -5.12 -18.32
C LYS A 102 -8.27 -5.21 -16.99
N TYR A 103 -8.21 -6.41 -16.43
CA TYR A 103 -7.66 -6.64 -15.09
C TYR A 103 -6.75 -7.87 -15.02
N PRO A 104 -5.44 -7.75 -15.10
CA PRO A 104 -4.50 -8.77 -14.68
C PRO A 104 -4.07 -8.59 -13.22
N HIS A 105 -3.99 -9.70 -12.49
CA HIS A 105 -3.27 -9.81 -11.22
C HIS A 105 -1.93 -10.52 -11.47
N ARG A 106 -0.85 -10.05 -10.85
CA ARG A 106 0.49 -10.61 -11.02
C ARG A 106 1.21 -10.76 -9.70
N ILE A 107 1.86 -11.90 -9.55
CA ILE A 107 2.80 -12.14 -8.46
C ILE A 107 4.21 -11.88 -8.98
N ILE A 108 4.95 -11.02 -8.30
CA ILE A 108 6.35 -10.73 -8.59
C ILE A 108 7.20 -11.67 -7.75
N ASN A 109 7.92 -12.57 -8.44
CA ASN A 109 8.75 -13.58 -7.81
C ASN A 109 10.16 -13.05 -7.50
N GLY A 110 10.84 -13.71 -6.59
CA GLY A 110 12.23 -13.39 -6.21
C GLY A 110 12.39 -13.01 -4.75
N GLY A 111 11.41 -13.34 -3.93
CA GLY A 111 11.44 -12.98 -2.50
C GLY A 111 11.00 -11.56 -2.24
N ILE A 112 10.16 -11.02 -3.12
CA ILE A 112 9.64 -9.65 -3.04
C ILE A 112 8.54 -9.58 -1.97
N GLY A 113 8.65 -8.62 -1.07
CA GLY A 113 7.72 -8.41 0.02
C GLY A 113 6.64 -7.36 -0.31
N HIS A 114 6.29 -6.58 0.72
CA HIS A 114 5.18 -5.63 0.66
C HIS A 114 5.53 -4.31 -0.06
N ASN A 115 6.81 -3.94 -0.06
CA ASN A 115 7.26 -2.64 -0.57
C ASN A 115 7.68 -2.73 -2.06
N LEU A 116 6.79 -3.21 -2.92
CA LEU A 116 7.09 -3.50 -4.33
C LEU A 116 7.82 -2.38 -5.09
N PRO A 117 7.47 -1.09 -4.97
CA PRO A 117 8.18 -0.04 -5.70
C PRO A 117 9.66 0.06 -5.34
N GLN A 118 10.03 -0.34 -4.12
CA GLN A 118 11.41 -0.32 -3.64
C GLN A 118 12.13 -1.65 -3.84
N GLU A 119 11.42 -2.77 -3.69
CA GLU A 119 11.99 -4.11 -3.79
C GLU A 119 12.09 -4.60 -5.25
N ALA A 120 11.16 -4.19 -6.11
CA ALA A 120 11.10 -4.58 -7.52
C ALA A 120 10.77 -3.39 -8.43
N PRO A 121 11.60 -2.31 -8.43
CA PRO A 121 11.28 -1.05 -9.14
C PRO A 121 11.08 -1.23 -10.63
N GLU A 122 11.84 -2.11 -11.28
CA GLU A 122 11.67 -2.38 -12.71
C GLU A 122 10.36 -3.07 -13.05
N ALA A 123 9.96 -4.07 -12.26
CA ALA A 123 8.70 -4.78 -12.46
C ALA A 123 7.52 -3.84 -12.21
N PHE A 124 7.62 -3.00 -11.18
CA PHE A 124 6.61 -2.00 -10.87
C PHE A 124 6.49 -0.96 -11.98
N ALA A 125 7.60 -0.39 -12.45
CA ALA A 125 7.63 0.59 -13.54
C ALA A 125 7.08 0.01 -14.86
N LYS A 126 7.43 -1.23 -15.20
CA LYS A 126 6.87 -1.93 -16.36
C LYS A 126 5.35 -2.04 -16.29
N ALA A 127 4.80 -2.38 -15.13
CA ALA A 127 3.35 -2.47 -14.96
C ALA A 127 2.66 -1.10 -15.10
N VAL A 128 3.28 -0.02 -14.63
CA VAL A 128 2.78 1.35 -14.81
C VAL A 128 2.74 1.72 -16.29
N VAL A 129 3.83 1.51 -17.02
CA VAL A 129 3.88 1.79 -18.46
C VAL A 129 2.89 0.93 -19.24
N GLU A 130 2.73 -0.33 -18.87
CA GLU A 130 1.80 -1.24 -19.52
C GLU A 130 0.34 -0.83 -19.32
N VAL A 131 -0.06 -0.49 -18.08
CA VAL A 131 -1.45 -0.07 -17.80
C VAL A 131 -1.80 1.25 -18.49
N ASP A 132 -0.84 2.17 -18.61
CA ASP A 132 -0.99 3.40 -19.38
C ASP A 132 -1.26 3.14 -20.87
N GLY A 133 -0.67 2.08 -21.40
CA GLY A 133 -0.92 1.59 -22.75
C GLY A 133 -2.27 0.89 -22.96
N TYR A 134 -3.02 0.60 -21.91
CA TYR A 134 -4.37 0.03 -22.01
C TYR A 134 -5.35 1.15 -22.39
N ARG A 135 -5.76 1.17 -23.64
CA ARG A 135 -6.77 2.12 -24.11
C ARG A 135 -8.16 1.67 -23.66
N CYS A 136 -8.93 2.63 -23.19
CA CYS A 136 -10.35 2.44 -22.89
C CYS A 136 -11.15 2.26 -24.18
#